data_a74ebc9a2b13465fb612adabd33bc439
#
_entry.id   a74ebc9a2b13465fb612adabd33bc439
#
_cell.length_a   1.000
_cell.length_b   1.000
_cell.length_c   1.000
_cell.angle_alpha   90.00
_cell.angle_beta   90.00
_cell.angle_gamma   90.00
#
_symmetry.space_group_name_H-M   'P 1'
#
loop_
_entity.id
_entity.type
_entity.pdbx_description
1 polymer ?
#
loop_
_entity_poly.entity_id
_entity_poly.type
_entity_poly.pdbx_seq_one_letter_code
_entity_poly.pdbx_strand_id
1 'polypeptide(L)'
;MANPLKGKKIVLGITGSIAAYKACYIIRGLIKRGAEVQVVITPAGKEFITPITLSALTSKPVISEFFAQRDGTWNSHVDLGLWADAMLIAPATASTIGKMANGIADNMLITTYLSAKAPVFVAPAMDLDMYAHLSTQKNLETLRSYGNHIIEPGTGELASHLVGKGRMEEPEVIIRHLEEFFAAKEGELVGKRIMITTGPTYEKIDPVRFIGNYSSGKMGFALADECAARGAEVILVSGPVQLHTHYPMHQHLCVESAGQMFDAATSLFYNVGCHYGCCCCRLHAGTGCR
;
A
#
# COMPACT_ATOMS: atom_id res chain seq x y z
N MET A 1 18.45 12.11 -7.90
CA MET A 1 17.54 11.55 -6.90
C MET A 1 16.82 10.37 -7.51
N ALA A 2 16.66 9.25 -6.80
CA ALA A 2 15.89 8.13 -7.29
C ALA A 2 14.43 8.57 -7.49
N ASN A 3 13.79 8.07 -8.55
CA ASN A 3 12.37 8.37 -8.79
C ASN A 3 11.51 7.42 -7.95
N PRO A 4 10.77 7.91 -6.95
CA PRO A 4 10.03 7.06 -6.00
C PRO A 4 8.89 6.27 -6.64
N LEU A 5 8.44 6.65 -7.84
CA LEU A 5 7.41 5.94 -8.59
C LEU A 5 7.95 4.87 -9.55
N LYS A 6 9.28 4.76 -9.70
CA LYS A 6 9.87 3.79 -10.62
C LYS A 6 9.55 2.35 -10.19
N GLY A 7 8.90 1.60 -11.10
CA GLY A 7 8.49 0.21 -10.86
C GLY A 7 7.25 0.04 -9.99
N LYS A 8 6.65 1.14 -9.47
CA LYS A 8 5.41 1.05 -8.68
C LYS A 8 4.22 0.73 -9.56
N LYS A 9 3.34 -0.09 -9.04
CA LYS A 9 2.12 -0.58 -9.69
C LYS A 9 0.91 0.18 -9.17
N ILE A 10 0.28 0.98 -10.02
CA ILE A 10 -0.82 1.86 -9.66
C ILE A 10 -2.12 1.39 -10.32
N VAL A 11 -3.13 1.07 -9.52
CA VAL A 11 -4.50 0.92 -10.02
C VAL A 11 -5.14 2.30 -10.08
N LEU A 12 -5.50 2.75 -11.29
CA LEU A 12 -6.19 4.02 -11.51
C LEU A 12 -7.69 3.78 -11.72
N GLY A 13 -8.49 4.22 -10.78
CA GLY A 13 -9.95 4.21 -10.84
C GLY A 13 -10.49 5.48 -11.48
N ILE A 14 -11.31 5.34 -12.53
CA ILE A 14 -11.90 6.48 -13.23
C ILE A 14 -13.43 6.42 -13.11
N THR A 15 -14.04 7.53 -12.67
CA THR A 15 -15.49 7.60 -12.46
C THR A 15 -16.14 8.66 -13.35
N GLY A 16 -17.48 8.68 -13.40
CA GLY A 16 -18.28 9.51 -14.31
C GLY A 16 -18.28 11.00 -13.95
N SER A 17 -17.27 11.71 -14.37
CA SER A 17 -17.13 13.17 -14.21
C SER A 17 -16.47 13.75 -15.44
N ILE A 18 -16.81 15.00 -15.76
CA ILE A 18 -16.12 15.75 -16.82
C ILE A 18 -14.59 15.78 -16.58
N ALA A 19 -14.14 15.77 -15.32
CA ALA A 19 -12.73 15.74 -14.98
C ALA A 19 -11.99 14.43 -15.40
N ALA A 20 -12.71 13.42 -15.94
CA ALA A 20 -12.11 12.19 -16.44
C ALA A 20 -11.05 12.42 -17.53
N TYR A 21 -11.14 13.52 -18.30
CA TYR A 21 -10.12 13.87 -19.29
C TYR A 21 -8.73 14.05 -18.65
N LYS A 22 -8.66 14.51 -17.41
CA LYS A 22 -7.39 14.68 -16.67
C LYS A 22 -6.71 13.35 -16.37
N ALA A 23 -7.44 12.22 -16.36
CA ALA A 23 -6.86 10.90 -16.17
C ALA A 23 -5.81 10.56 -17.25
N CYS A 24 -5.97 11.06 -18.48
CA CYS A 24 -4.95 10.88 -19.52
C CYS A 24 -3.61 11.52 -19.16
N TYR A 25 -3.65 12.70 -18.54
CA TYR A 25 -2.44 13.39 -18.07
C TYR A 25 -1.83 12.68 -16.86
N ILE A 26 -2.66 12.18 -15.93
CA ILE A 26 -2.22 11.38 -14.79
C ILE A 26 -1.52 10.10 -15.29
N ILE A 27 -2.13 9.34 -16.20
CA ILE A 27 -1.53 8.13 -16.78
C ILE A 27 -0.17 8.44 -17.40
N ARG A 28 -0.10 9.45 -18.27
CA ARG A 28 1.17 9.84 -18.92
C ARG A 28 2.22 10.29 -17.93
N GLY A 29 1.82 11.06 -16.91
CA GLY A 29 2.70 11.53 -15.85
C GLY A 29 3.29 10.39 -15.01
N LEU A 30 2.46 9.40 -14.63
CA LEU A 30 2.88 8.21 -13.89
C LEU A 30 3.83 7.33 -14.72
N ILE A 31 3.47 7.05 -15.99
CA ILE A 31 4.31 6.22 -16.88
C ILE A 31 5.65 6.89 -17.16
N LYS A 32 5.71 8.21 -17.38
CA LYS A 32 6.98 8.95 -17.54
C LYS A 32 7.89 8.85 -16.31
N ARG A 33 7.31 8.64 -15.15
CA ARG A 33 8.01 8.43 -13.89
C ARG A 33 8.35 6.96 -13.62
N GLY A 34 8.05 6.09 -14.59
CA GLY A 34 8.39 4.66 -14.54
C GLY A 34 7.41 3.81 -13.73
N ALA A 35 6.24 4.34 -13.40
CA ALA A 35 5.16 3.55 -12.81
C ALA A 35 4.44 2.70 -13.86
N GLU A 36 3.89 1.58 -13.42
CA GLU A 36 3.02 0.70 -14.18
C GLU A 36 1.56 1.00 -13.81
N VAL A 37 0.71 1.32 -14.80
CA VAL A 37 -0.67 1.74 -14.54
C VAL A 37 -1.65 0.71 -15.08
N GLN A 38 -2.61 0.29 -14.24
CA GLN A 38 -3.77 -0.50 -14.64
C GLN A 38 -5.04 0.32 -14.41
N VAL A 39 -5.82 0.52 -15.45
CA VAL A 39 -7.06 1.33 -15.36
C VAL A 39 -8.25 0.44 -15.06
N VAL A 40 -9.04 0.89 -14.08
CA VAL A 40 -10.38 0.38 -13.77
C VAL A 40 -11.38 1.52 -13.93
N ILE A 41 -12.36 1.38 -14.83
CA ILE A 41 -13.32 2.44 -15.14
C ILE A 41 -14.74 2.02 -14.77
N THR A 42 -15.51 2.93 -14.18
CA THR A 42 -16.93 2.68 -13.93
C THR A 42 -17.75 2.78 -15.23
N PRO A 43 -18.94 2.17 -15.30
CA PRO A 43 -19.85 2.34 -16.45
C PRO A 43 -20.07 3.82 -16.80
N ALA A 44 -20.35 4.66 -15.80
CA ALA A 44 -20.52 6.10 -15.99
C ALA A 44 -19.23 6.80 -16.47
N GLY A 45 -18.06 6.29 -16.12
CA GLY A 45 -16.77 6.84 -16.60
C GLY A 45 -16.58 6.69 -18.09
N LYS A 46 -17.12 5.61 -18.69
CA LYS A 46 -17.03 5.34 -20.13
C LYS A 46 -17.75 6.40 -20.99
N GLU A 47 -18.77 7.07 -20.41
CA GLU A 47 -19.51 8.13 -21.10
C GLU A 47 -18.67 9.42 -21.25
N PHE A 48 -17.64 9.61 -20.40
CA PHE A 48 -16.78 10.79 -20.44
C PHE A 48 -15.45 10.56 -21.14
N ILE A 49 -14.94 9.31 -21.11
CA ILE A 49 -13.67 8.95 -21.73
C ILE A 49 -13.70 7.51 -22.21
N THR A 50 -13.26 7.27 -23.44
CA THR A 50 -13.34 5.93 -24.02
C THR A 50 -12.23 5.00 -23.50
N PRO A 51 -12.54 3.70 -23.28
CA PRO A 51 -11.53 2.69 -22.94
C PRO A 51 -10.39 2.61 -23.95
N ILE A 52 -10.65 2.88 -25.25
CA ILE A 52 -9.65 2.86 -26.31
C ILE A 52 -8.56 3.87 -26.05
N THR A 53 -8.92 5.11 -25.67
CA THR A 53 -7.96 6.17 -25.34
C THR A 53 -7.06 5.76 -24.17
N LEU A 54 -7.66 5.19 -23.12
CA LEU A 54 -6.95 4.80 -21.90
C LEU A 54 -6.04 3.57 -22.15
N SER A 55 -6.52 2.61 -22.94
CA SER A 55 -5.76 1.42 -23.34
C SER A 55 -4.55 1.81 -24.19
N ALA A 56 -4.71 2.73 -25.15
CA ALA A 56 -3.61 3.23 -25.98
C ALA A 56 -2.51 3.92 -25.14
N LEU A 57 -2.89 4.60 -24.04
CA LEU A 57 -1.93 5.27 -23.15
C LEU A 57 -1.19 4.30 -22.24
N THR A 58 -1.86 3.26 -21.76
CA THR A 58 -1.30 2.29 -20.79
C THR A 58 -0.68 1.06 -21.44
N SER A 59 -0.97 0.82 -22.72
CA SER A 59 -0.68 -0.43 -23.42
C SER A 59 -1.27 -1.67 -22.73
N LYS A 60 -2.36 -1.47 -21.98
CA LYS A 60 -3.07 -2.51 -21.23
C LYS A 60 -4.58 -2.43 -21.47
N PRO A 61 -5.30 -3.55 -21.37
CA PRO A 61 -6.76 -3.52 -21.41
C PRO A 61 -7.32 -2.73 -20.24
N VAL A 62 -8.38 -1.97 -20.50
CA VAL A 62 -9.13 -1.26 -19.46
C VAL A 62 -10.17 -2.19 -18.86
N ILE A 63 -10.19 -2.29 -17.56
CA ILE A 63 -11.12 -3.16 -16.83
C ILE A 63 -12.34 -2.34 -16.42
N SER A 64 -13.54 -2.82 -16.74
CA SER A 64 -14.78 -2.15 -16.39
C SER A 64 -15.86 -3.09 -15.82
N GLU A 65 -15.79 -4.34 -16.24
CA GLU A 65 -16.78 -5.36 -15.90
C GLU A 65 -16.09 -6.55 -15.22
N PHE A 66 -16.86 -7.30 -14.43
CA PHE A 66 -16.36 -8.54 -13.81
C PHE A 66 -16.05 -9.62 -14.84
N PHE A 67 -16.86 -9.70 -15.88
CA PHE A 67 -16.72 -10.70 -16.94
C PHE A 67 -16.23 -10.03 -18.22
N ALA A 68 -15.06 -10.45 -18.69
CA ALA A 68 -14.49 -9.91 -19.92
C ALA A 68 -15.25 -10.39 -21.17
N GLN A 69 -15.66 -11.66 -21.16
CA GLN A 69 -16.42 -12.32 -22.24
C GLN A 69 -17.46 -13.27 -21.61
N ARG A 70 -18.36 -13.82 -22.46
CA ARG A 70 -19.36 -14.79 -22.00
C ARG A 70 -18.86 -16.24 -21.96
N ASP A 71 -17.55 -16.44 -21.96
CA ASP A 71 -16.85 -17.74 -21.98
C ASP A 71 -16.42 -18.22 -20.60
N GLY A 72 -16.81 -17.51 -19.52
CA GLY A 72 -16.43 -17.83 -18.15
C GLY A 72 -15.12 -17.16 -17.71
N THR A 73 -14.44 -16.41 -18.57
CA THR A 73 -13.30 -15.59 -18.17
C THR A 73 -13.77 -14.37 -17.38
N TRP A 74 -13.14 -14.12 -16.24
CA TRP A 74 -13.49 -13.02 -15.35
C TRP A 74 -12.27 -12.22 -14.94
N ASN A 75 -12.49 -10.93 -14.65
CA ASN A 75 -11.48 -10.05 -14.13
C ASN A 75 -11.44 -10.19 -12.61
N SER A 76 -10.33 -10.67 -12.07
CA SER A 76 -10.17 -10.84 -10.63
C SER A 76 -9.88 -9.50 -9.95
N HIS A 77 -10.85 -9.02 -9.17
CA HIS A 77 -10.68 -7.83 -8.32
C HIS A 77 -9.67 -8.07 -7.19
N VAL A 78 -9.56 -9.32 -6.72
CA VAL A 78 -8.58 -9.71 -5.70
C VAL A 78 -7.17 -9.60 -6.24
N ASP A 79 -6.92 -10.11 -7.46
CA ASP A 79 -5.59 -10.04 -8.07
C ASP A 79 -5.17 -8.59 -8.33
N LEU A 80 -6.11 -7.72 -8.72
CA LEU A 80 -5.86 -6.28 -8.85
C LEU A 80 -5.51 -5.64 -7.51
N GLY A 81 -6.24 -5.98 -6.45
CA GLY A 81 -5.99 -5.50 -5.09
C GLY A 81 -4.65 -5.96 -4.53
N LEU A 82 -4.19 -7.16 -4.90
CA LEU A 82 -2.89 -7.71 -4.50
C LEU A 82 -1.75 -7.19 -5.38
N TRP A 83 -2.01 -6.92 -6.66
CA TRP A 83 -1.02 -6.42 -7.61
C TRP A 83 -0.60 -4.98 -7.32
N ALA A 84 -1.51 -4.15 -6.80
CA ALA A 84 -1.30 -2.72 -6.63
C ALA A 84 -0.36 -2.38 -5.46
N ASP A 85 0.58 -1.47 -5.69
CA ASP A 85 1.34 -0.77 -4.64
C ASP A 85 0.58 0.45 -4.12
N ALA A 86 -0.31 1.04 -4.95
CA ALA A 86 -1.28 2.06 -4.56
C ALA A 86 -2.50 2.01 -5.47
N MET A 87 -3.65 2.46 -4.94
CA MET A 87 -4.87 2.69 -5.72
C MET A 87 -5.18 4.19 -5.72
N LEU A 88 -5.35 4.77 -6.90
CA LEU A 88 -5.74 6.17 -7.09
C LEU A 88 -7.11 6.23 -7.75
N ILE A 89 -8.07 6.90 -7.14
CA ILE A 89 -9.40 7.15 -7.72
C ILE A 89 -9.48 8.62 -8.14
N ALA A 90 -9.34 8.85 -9.43
CA ALA A 90 -9.27 10.20 -10.01
C ALA A 90 -9.86 10.23 -11.43
N PRO A 91 -11.00 10.92 -11.62
CA PRO A 91 -11.81 11.62 -10.62
C PRO A 91 -12.62 10.68 -9.72
N ALA A 92 -12.93 11.12 -8.49
CA ALA A 92 -13.86 10.47 -7.57
C ALA A 92 -15.13 11.30 -7.42
N THR A 93 -16.25 10.80 -7.96
CA THR A 93 -17.56 11.46 -7.84
C THR A 93 -18.19 11.26 -6.46
N ALA A 94 -19.14 12.10 -6.08
CA ALA A 94 -19.91 11.96 -4.84
C ALA A 94 -20.57 10.58 -4.72
N SER A 95 -21.10 10.04 -5.82
CA SER A 95 -21.65 8.68 -5.87
C SER A 95 -20.62 7.61 -5.50
N THR A 96 -19.43 7.68 -6.09
CA THR A 96 -18.35 6.73 -5.82
C THR A 96 -17.86 6.85 -4.38
N ILE A 97 -17.65 8.07 -3.89
CA ILE A 97 -17.26 8.35 -2.50
C ILE A 97 -18.29 7.78 -1.52
N GLY A 98 -19.60 7.99 -1.79
CA GLY A 98 -20.67 7.43 -0.99
C GLY A 98 -20.69 5.91 -0.97
N LYS A 99 -20.48 5.27 -2.12
CA LYS A 99 -20.40 3.79 -2.22
C LYS A 99 -19.18 3.23 -1.48
N MET A 100 -18.02 3.86 -1.63
CA MET A 100 -16.80 3.48 -0.91
C MET A 100 -17.00 3.57 0.61
N ALA A 101 -17.56 4.69 1.10
CA ALA A 101 -17.76 4.92 2.53
C ALA A 101 -18.77 3.93 3.16
N ASN A 102 -19.72 3.41 2.37
CA ASN A 102 -20.75 2.50 2.84
C ASN A 102 -20.58 1.04 2.36
N GLY A 103 -19.47 0.72 1.67
CA GLY A 103 -19.16 -0.64 1.24
C GLY A 103 -20.09 -1.21 0.17
N ILE A 104 -20.66 -0.36 -0.71
CA ILE A 104 -21.62 -0.77 -1.74
C ILE A 104 -20.87 -1.24 -2.99
N ALA A 105 -20.59 -2.54 -3.06
CA ALA A 105 -19.80 -3.19 -4.10
C ALA A 105 -20.61 -3.52 -5.35
N ASP A 106 -21.17 -2.53 -6.03
CA ASP A 106 -22.06 -2.70 -7.20
C ASP A 106 -21.33 -2.63 -8.55
N ASN A 107 -20.03 -2.40 -8.55
CA ASN A 107 -19.21 -2.34 -9.76
C ASN A 107 -17.77 -2.77 -9.49
N MET A 108 -17.02 -3.04 -10.57
CA MET A 108 -15.66 -3.55 -10.52
C MET A 108 -14.72 -2.63 -9.73
N LEU A 109 -14.87 -1.30 -9.83
CA LEU A 109 -14.00 -0.35 -9.14
C LEU A 109 -14.15 -0.43 -7.62
N ILE A 110 -15.39 -0.42 -7.12
CA ILE A 110 -15.65 -0.46 -5.67
C ILE A 110 -15.26 -1.83 -5.10
N THR A 111 -15.51 -2.91 -5.84
CA THR A 111 -15.12 -4.25 -5.40
C THR A 111 -13.59 -4.39 -5.33
N THR A 112 -12.85 -3.80 -6.30
CA THR A 112 -11.39 -3.74 -6.24
C THR A 112 -10.93 -2.90 -5.04
N TYR A 113 -11.56 -1.76 -4.77
CA TYR A 113 -11.29 -0.92 -3.61
C TYR A 113 -11.43 -1.69 -2.29
N LEU A 114 -12.53 -2.42 -2.12
CA LEU A 114 -12.77 -3.21 -0.90
C LEU A 114 -11.80 -4.39 -0.74
N SER A 115 -11.17 -4.83 -1.82
CA SER A 115 -10.17 -5.91 -1.81
C SER A 115 -8.74 -5.40 -1.73
N ALA A 116 -8.53 -4.08 -1.90
CA ALA A 116 -7.20 -3.48 -1.94
C ALA A 116 -6.54 -3.49 -0.56
N LYS A 117 -5.31 -3.99 -0.50
CA LYS A 117 -4.43 -3.88 0.68
C LYS A 117 -3.49 -2.67 0.59
N ALA A 118 -3.34 -2.14 -0.62
CA ALA A 118 -2.51 -0.98 -0.91
C ALA A 118 -3.16 0.31 -0.40
N PRO A 119 -2.39 1.35 -0.10
CA PRO A 119 -2.91 2.67 0.23
C PRO A 119 -3.79 3.21 -0.88
N VAL A 120 -4.90 3.84 -0.52
CA VAL A 120 -5.88 4.37 -1.46
C VAL A 120 -5.89 5.89 -1.41
N PHE A 121 -5.75 6.51 -2.58
CA PHE A 121 -5.80 7.96 -2.79
C PHE A 121 -7.09 8.30 -3.52
N VAL A 122 -7.79 9.32 -3.06
CA VAL A 122 -9.08 9.72 -3.59
C VAL A 122 -9.00 11.20 -3.97
N ALA A 123 -9.24 11.51 -5.25
CA ALA A 123 -9.28 12.89 -5.77
C ALA A 123 -10.74 13.27 -6.10
N PRO A 124 -11.48 13.94 -5.20
CA PRO A 124 -12.86 14.34 -5.41
C PRO A 124 -13.01 15.29 -6.61
N ALA A 125 -14.12 15.10 -7.34
CA ALA A 125 -14.51 15.96 -8.46
C ALA A 125 -16.03 16.08 -8.53
N MET A 126 -16.56 17.25 -8.18
CA MET A 126 -18.00 17.52 -8.19
C MET A 126 -18.25 19.03 -8.12
N ASP A 127 -19.52 19.44 -8.29
CA ASP A 127 -19.91 20.84 -8.09
C ASP A 127 -19.71 21.28 -6.63
N LEU A 128 -19.59 22.60 -6.43
CA LEU A 128 -19.28 23.17 -5.11
C LEU A 128 -20.32 22.83 -4.04
N ASP A 129 -21.61 22.89 -4.38
CA ASP A 129 -22.69 22.58 -3.44
C ASP A 129 -22.73 21.08 -3.09
N MET A 130 -22.44 20.21 -4.07
CA MET A 130 -22.29 18.79 -3.84
C MET A 130 -21.10 18.51 -2.93
N TYR A 131 -19.99 19.22 -3.09
CA TYR A 131 -18.82 19.06 -2.25
C TYR A 131 -19.09 19.53 -0.81
N ALA A 132 -19.76 20.68 -0.66
CA ALA A 132 -20.13 21.25 0.64
C ALA A 132 -21.26 20.47 1.34
N HIS A 133 -21.99 19.63 0.63
CA HIS A 133 -23.13 18.90 1.20
C HIS A 133 -22.69 18.00 2.37
N LEU A 134 -23.47 18.01 3.46
CA LEU A 134 -23.14 17.31 4.71
C LEU A 134 -22.88 15.81 4.51
N SER A 135 -23.65 15.15 3.61
CA SER A 135 -23.41 13.72 3.32
C SER A 135 -22.07 13.49 2.64
N THR A 136 -21.65 14.38 1.74
CA THR A 136 -20.35 14.27 1.07
C THR A 136 -19.22 14.46 2.07
N GLN A 137 -19.31 15.49 2.92
CA GLN A 137 -18.29 15.73 3.95
C GLN A 137 -18.20 14.56 4.94
N LYS A 138 -19.36 14.03 5.40
CA LYS A 138 -19.40 12.86 6.26
C LYS A 138 -18.75 11.63 5.60
N ASN A 139 -19.05 11.38 4.32
CA ASN A 139 -18.46 10.25 3.59
C ASN A 139 -16.94 10.42 3.42
N LEU A 140 -16.44 11.62 3.16
CA LEU A 140 -15.01 11.91 3.09
C LEU A 140 -14.32 11.70 4.44
N GLU A 141 -14.95 12.12 5.54
CA GLU A 141 -14.46 11.86 6.89
C GLU A 141 -14.40 10.34 7.20
N THR A 142 -15.44 9.62 6.83
CA THR A 142 -15.49 8.16 6.94
C THR A 142 -14.33 7.52 6.17
N LEU A 143 -14.08 7.95 4.92
CA LEU A 143 -12.95 7.43 4.15
C LEU A 143 -11.59 7.76 4.79
N ARG A 144 -11.43 8.95 5.37
CA ARG A 144 -10.21 9.29 6.14
C ARG A 144 -10.04 8.38 7.35
N SER A 145 -11.12 8.08 8.07
CA SER A 145 -11.09 7.16 9.22
C SER A 145 -10.71 5.72 8.83
N TYR A 146 -10.98 5.32 7.57
CA TYR A 146 -10.53 4.03 7.01
C TYR A 146 -9.06 4.05 6.54
N GLY A 147 -8.36 5.18 6.69
CA GLY A 147 -6.97 5.32 6.27
C GLY A 147 -6.79 5.73 4.80
N ASN A 148 -7.85 6.14 4.11
CA ASN A 148 -7.72 6.64 2.74
C ASN A 148 -7.15 8.07 2.72
N HIS A 149 -6.27 8.34 1.76
CA HIS A 149 -5.67 9.65 1.52
C HIS A 149 -6.58 10.49 0.63
N ILE A 150 -7.21 11.50 1.18
CA ILE A 150 -8.05 12.41 0.41
C ILE A 150 -7.18 13.54 -0.14
N ILE A 151 -7.09 13.64 -1.47
CA ILE A 151 -6.44 14.76 -2.15
C ILE A 151 -7.49 15.86 -2.29
N GLU A 152 -7.33 16.93 -1.54
CA GLU A 152 -8.30 18.02 -1.51
C GLU A 152 -8.54 18.59 -2.91
N PRO A 153 -9.81 18.83 -3.31
CA PRO A 153 -10.09 19.46 -4.58
C PRO A 153 -9.62 20.91 -4.59
N GLY A 154 -9.13 21.34 -5.73
CA GLY A 154 -8.75 22.72 -5.98
C GLY A 154 -9.94 23.68 -5.98
N THR A 155 -9.63 24.97 -5.86
CA THR A 155 -10.60 26.06 -6.02
C THR A 155 -10.45 26.68 -7.41
N GLY A 156 -11.55 26.89 -8.12
CA GLY A 156 -11.55 27.50 -9.45
C GLY A 156 -12.90 27.45 -10.12
N GLU A 157 -12.95 27.86 -11.38
CA GLU A 157 -14.16 27.74 -12.19
C GLU A 157 -14.48 26.27 -12.45
N LEU A 158 -15.74 25.91 -12.20
CA LEU A 158 -16.32 24.59 -12.41
C LEU A 158 -17.01 24.50 -13.77
N ALA A 159 -17.39 23.30 -14.20
CA ALA A 159 -18.15 23.12 -15.44
C ALA A 159 -19.54 23.80 -15.41
N SER A 160 -20.04 24.10 -14.22
CA SER A 160 -21.26 24.87 -13.97
C SER A 160 -21.07 26.37 -14.10
N HIS A 161 -19.86 26.87 -14.45
CA HIS A 161 -19.44 28.27 -14.43
C HIS A 161 -19.44 28.95 -13.04
N LEU A 162 -19.69 28.17 -11.99
CA LEU A 162 -19.51 28.63 -10.61
C LEU A 162 -18.04 28.57 -10.22
N VAL A 163 -17.62 29.47 -9.34
CA VAL A 163 -16.25 29.51 -8.81
C VAL A 163 -16.27 29.03 -7.36
N GLY A 164 -15.55 27.92 -7.10
CA GLY A 164 -15.54 27.37 -5.75
C GLY A 164 -14.66 26.13 -5.61
N LYS A 165 -14.72 25.50 -4.43
CA LYS A 165 -14.02 24.26 -4.11
C LYS A 165 -14.84 23.07 -4.63
N GLY A 166 -14.22 22.17 -5.40
CA GLY A 166 -14.89 20.97 -5.95
C GLY A 166 -14.22 20.48 -7.23
N ARG A 167 -13.37 21.31 -7.85
CA ARG A 167 -12.59 20.95 -9.03
C ARG A 167 -11.53 19.92 -8.66
N MET A 168 -11.50 18.79 -9.39
CA MET A 168 -10.42 17.82 -9.20
C MET A 168 -9.07 18.50 -9.29
N GLU A 169 -8.19 18.21 -8.35
CA GLU A 169 -6.83 18.75 -8.30
C GLU A 169 -6.06 18.49 -9.61
N GLU A 170 -5.05 19.30 -9.87
CA GLU A 170 -4.27 19.18 -11.10
C GLU A 170 -3.44 17.90 -11.14
N PRO A 171 -3.31 17.24 -12.32
CA PRO A 171 -2.60 15.96 -12.46
C PRO A 171 -1.21 15.94 -11.85
N GLU A 172 -0.44 17.00 -12.00
CA GLU A 172 0.93 17.09 -11.47
C GLU A 172 0.94 17.12 -9.94
N VAL A 173 -0.05 17.76 -9.31
CA VAL A 173 -0.19 17.80 -7.85
C VAL A 173 -0.60 16.43 -7.31
N ILE A 174 -1.57 15.76 -7.98
CA ILE A 174 -1.99 14.39 -7.63
C ILE A 174 -0.78 13.44 -7.68
N ILE A 175 0.02 13.52 -8.74
CA ILE A 175 1.20 12.68 -8.88
C ILE A 175 2.24 12.99 -7.80
N ARG A 176 2.42 14.26 -7.45
CA ARG A 176 3.32 14.68 -6.37
C ARG A 176 2.92 14.07 -5.02
N HIS A 177 1.63 14.03 -4.68
CA HIS A 177 1.16 13.35 -3.47
C HIS A 177 1.57 11.87 -3.42
N LEU A 178 1.51 11.18 -4.55
CA LEU A 178 2.00 9.80 -4.64
C LEU A 178 3.53 9.73 -4.50
N GLU A 179 4.27 10.63 -5.16
CA GLU A 179 5.74 10.70 -5.03
C GLU A 179 6.17 10.95 -3.59
N GLU A 180 5.56 11.91 -2.91
CA GLU A 180 5.84 12.23 -1.51
C GLU A 180 5.54 11.06 -0.59
N PHE A 181 4.43 10.37 -0.81
CA PHE A 181 4.06 9.19 -0.03
C PHE A 181 5.09 8.05 -0.18
N PHE A 182 5.46 7.73 -1.42
CA PHE A 182 6.44 6.66 -1.66
C PHE A 182 7.85 7.08 -1.23
N ALA A 183 8.23 8.33 -1.42
CA ALA A 183 9.52 8.86 -0.96
C ALA A 183 9.65 8.81 0.58
N ALA A 184 8.59 9.19 1.30
CA ALA A 184 8.55 9.10 2.76
C ALA A 184 8.69 7.64 3.23
N LYS A 185 8.07 6.69 2.52
CA LYS A 185 8.15 5.27 2.84
C LYS A 185 9.50 4.63 2.50
N GLU A 186 10.16 5.07 1.41
CA GLU A 186 11.44 4.50 0.95
C GLU A 186 12.69 5.08 1.63
N GLY A 187 12.58 6.26 2.26
CA GLY A 187 13.76 7.03 2.69
C GLY A 187 14.03 7.07 4.19
N GLU A 188 13.08 6.71 5.03
CA GLU A 188 13.15 6.98 6.48
C GLU A 188 14.28 6.20 7.18
N LEU A 189 14.61 5.01 6.69
CA LEU A 189 15.61 4.12 7.29
C LEU A 189 16.80 3.82 6.37
N VAL A 190 16.97 4.55 5.28
CA VAL A 190 18.13 4.39 4.39
C VAL A 190 19.42 4.66 5.15
N GLY A 191 20.40 3.76 5.02
CA GLY A 191 21.67 3.83 5.73
C GLY A 191 21.59 3.42 7.21
N LYS A 192 20.41 3.01 7.69
CA LYS A 192 20.26 2.40 9.02
C LYS A 192 20.40 0.89 8.90
N ARG A 193 21.21 0.30 9.78
CA ARG A 193 21.33 -1.14 9.94
C ARG A 193 20.56 -1.55 11.19
N ILE A 194 19.57 -2.42 11.04
CA ILE A 194 18.65 -2.83 12.10
C ILE A 194 18.74 -4.34 12.29
N MET A 195 19.01 -4.78 13.53
CA MET A 195 18.98 -6.18 13.88
C MET A 195 17.65 -6.51 14.62
N ILE A 196 17.02 -7.59 14.20
CA ILE A 196 15.76 -8.07 14.78
C ILE A 196 15.94 -9.53 15.18
N THR A 197 15.70 -9.84 16.46
CA THR A 197 15.63 -11.22 16.97
C THR A 197 14.17 -11.62 17.08
N THR A 198 13.81 -12.82 16.61
CA THR A 198 12.41 -13.25 16.55
C THR A 198 12.25 -14.77 16.58
N GLY A 199 11.03 -15.22 16.82
CA GLY A 199 10.69 -16.65 16.85
C GLY A 199 10.90 -17.31 18.22
N PRO A 200 10.54 -18.59 18.34
CA PRO A 200 10.80 -19.38 19.53
C PRO A 200 12.27 -19.79 19.63
N THR A 201 12.70 -20.17 20.83
CA THR A 201 13.95 -20.89 21.05
C THR A 201 13.65 -22.22 21.73
N TYR A 202 14.41 -23.25 21.39
CA TYR A 202 14.27 -24.60 21.91
C TYR A 202 15.54 -24.99 22.69
N GLU A 203 15.37 -25.23 23.98
CA GLU A 203 16.45 -25.73 24.86
C GLU A 203 16.31 -27.24 25.02
N LYS A 204 17.23 -28.01 24.47
CA LYS A 204 17.20 -29.46 24.50
C LYS A 204 17.44 -29.99 25.92
N ILE A 205 16.55 -30.88 26.38
CA ILE A 205 16.72 -31.64 27.60
C ILE A 205 17.43 -32.95 27.26
N ASP A 206 17.00 -33.61 26.18
CA ASP A 206 17.56 -34.83 25.63
C ASP A 206 17.35 -34.87 24.10
N PRO A 207 17.75 -35.91 23.37
CA PRO A 207 17.59 -35.96 21.91
C PRO A 207 16.14 -35.84 21.41
N VAL A 208 15.14 -36.00 22.27
CA VAL A 208 13.72 -36.06 21.91
C VAL A 208 12.94 -34.87 22.51
N ARG A 209 13.29 -34.44 23.73
CA ARG A 209 12.54 -33.45 24.50
C ARG A 209 13.27 -32.10 24.56
N PHE A 210 12.50 -31.03 24.48
CA PHE A 210 13.03 -29.67 24.61
C PHE A 210 12.04 -28.78 25.38
N ILE A 211 12.53 -27.69 25.95
CA ILE A 211 11.75 -26.58 26.50
C ILE A 211 11.73 -25.47 25.47
N GLY A 212 10.55 -24.94 25.15
CA GLY A 212 10.38 -23.85 24.20
C GLY A 212 9.29 -22.89 24.64
N ASN A 213 9.16 -21.79 23.90
CA ASN A 213 8.10 -20.80 24.09
C ASN A 213 7.12 -20.78 22.92
N TYR A 214 5.93 -20.18 23.11
CA TYR A 214 4.87 -20.10 22.11
C TYR A 214 5.05 -18.96 21.09
N SER A 215 6.24 -18.38 20.96
CA SER A 215 6.48 -17.32 19.99
C SER A 215 6.27 -17.81 18.57
N SER A 216 5.38 -17.18 17.83
CA SER A 216 5.15 -17.50 16.42
C SER A 216 6.12 -16.80 15.46
N GLY A 217 6.89 -15.82 15.93
CA GLY A 217 7.77 -15.00 15.11
C GLY A 217 7.07 -13.96 14.23
N LYS A 218 5.75 -13.99 14.10
CA LYS A 218 4.99 -13.11 13.16
C LYS A 218 5.30 -11.64 13.30
N MET A 219 5.40 -11.13 14.54
CA MET A 219 5.67 -9.72 14.78
C MET A 219 7.07 -9.31 14.30
N GLY A 220 8.10 -10.12 14.60
CA GLY A 220 9.47 -9.82 14.17
C GLY A 220 9.65 -9.89 12.66
N PHE A 221 9.01 -10.84 11.98
CA PHE A 221 9.01 -10.90 10.51
C PHE A 221 8.28 -9.71 9.90
N ALA A 222 7.13 -9.28 10.45
CA ALA A 222 6.41 -8.08 9.99
C ALA A 222 7.23 -6.80 10.19
N LEU A 223 7.94 -6.68 11.32
CA LEU A 223 8.87 -5.57 11.57
C LEU A 223 10.06 -5.59 10.60
N ALA A 224 10.62 -6.76 10.32
CA ALA A 224 11.73 -6.91 9.38
C ALA A 224 11.31 -6.46 7.98
N ASP A 225 10.13 -6.90 7.51
CA ASP A 225 9.58 -6.48 6.23
C ASP A 225 9.32 -4.97 6.19
N GLU A 226 8.75 -4.37 7.23
CA GLU A 226 8.49 -2.92 7.28
C GLU A 226 9.79 -2.10 7.32
N CYS A 227 10.78 -2.53 8.10
CA CYS A 227 12.09 -1.87 8.14
C CYS A 227 12.80 -1.95 6.78
N ALA A 228 12.78 -3.11 6.12
CA ALA A 228 13.37 -3.29 4.79
C ALA A 228 12.61 -2.47 3.73
N ALA A 229 11.27 -2.42 3.79
CA ALA A 229 10.45 -1.58 2.91
C ALA A 229 10.79 -0.09 3.03
N ARG A 230 11.22 0.37 4.22
CA ARG A 230 11.68 1.74 4.48
C ARG A 230 13.17 1.96 4.19
N GLY A 231 13.85 0.98 3.58
CA GLY A 231 15.22 1.09 3.11
C GLY A 231 16.31 0.75 4.12
N ALA A 232 15.96 0.14 5.27
CA ALA A 232 16.96 -0.32 6.23
C ALA A 232 17.68 -1.58 5.73
N GLU A 233 18.97 -1.71 6.10
CA GLU A 233 19.71 -2.96 6.04
C GLU A 233 19.29 -3.84 7.24
N VAL A 234 18.41 -4.82 7.00
CA VAL A 234 17.89 -5.65 8.09
C VAL A 234 18.68 -6.94 8.26
N ILE A 235 19.14 -7.18 9.49
CA ILE A 235 19.71 -8.46 9.94
C ILE A 235 18.64 -9.15 10.79
N LEU A 236 18.17 -10.30 10.31
CA LEU A 236 17.15 -11.08 10.99
C LEU A 236 17.78 -12.32 11.64
N VAL A 237 17.64 -12.46 12.95
CA VAL A 237 18.03 -13.66 13.70
C VAL A 237 16.76 -14.36 14.16
N SER A 238 16.43 -15.49 13.57
CA SER A 238 15.17 -16.17 13.85
C SER A 238 15.37 -17.56 14.47
N GLY A 239 14.53 -17.87 15.45
CA GLY A 239 14.32 -19.24 15.88
C GLY A 239 13.62 -20.10 14.82
N PRO A 240 13.31 -21.37 15.10
CA PRO A 240 12.71 -22.28 14.15
C PRO A 240 11.24 -21.91 13.86
N VAL A 241 10.99 -21.23 12.74
CA VAL A 241 9.68 -20.82 12.23
C VAL A 241 9.58 -21.09 10.74
N GLN A 242 8.35 -21.31 10.24
CA GLN A 242 8.06 -21.51 8.82
C GLN A 242 7.58 -20.20 8.15
N LEU A 243 8.15 -19.05 8.56
CA LEU A 243 7.83 -17.75 8.01
C LEU A 243 8.91 -17.33 7.03
N HIS A 244 8.49 -16.59 6.00
CA HIS A 244 9.40 -16.00 5.01
C HIS A 244 9.17 -14.49 4.97
N THR A 245 10.23 -13.75 4.69
CA THR A 245 10.18 -12.30 4.48
C THR A 245 9.74 -11.99 3.04
N HIS A 246 9.01 -10.90 2.85
CA HIS A 246 8.60 -10.43 1.53
C HIS A 246 9.68 -9.59 0.85
N TYR A 247 10.61 -9.03 1.64
CA TYR A 247 11.73 -8.24 1.17
C TYR A 247 13.06 -8.97 1.40
N PRO A 248 14.07 -8.74 0.54
CA PRO A 248 15.40 -9.32 0.76
C PRO A 248 16.01 -8.76 2.05
N MET A 249 16.48 -9.63 2.92
CA MET A 249 17.21 -9.26 4.12
C MET A 249 18.70 -9.10 3.79
N HIS A 250 19.38 -8.18 4.48
CA HIS A 250 20.83 -8.05 4.40
C HIS A 250 21.51 -9.34 4.87
N GLN A 251 20.99 -9.91 5.98
CA GLN A 251 21.41 -11.21 6.50
C GLN A 251 20.24 -11.88 7.24
N HIS A 252 20.08 -13.19 7.06
CA HIS A 252 19.13 -13.98 7.84
C HIS A 252 19.86 -15.16 8.48
N LEU A 253 19.88 -15.21 9.81
CA LEU A 253 20.48 -16.24 10.62
C LEU A 253 19.38 -17.05 11.31
N CYS A 254 19.34 -18.36 11.04
CA CYS A 254 18.44 -19.29 11.71
C CYS A 254 19.18 -19.94 12.87
N VAL A 255 18.59 -19.89 14.06
CA VAL A 255 19.14 -20.44 15.30
C VAL A 255 18.11 -21.33 15.98
N GLU A 256 18.53 -22.25 16.84
CA GLU A 256 17.63 -23.18 17.52
C GLU A 256 17.48 -22.81 19.02
N SER A 257 18.58 -22.48 19.71
CA SER A 257 18.59 -22.22 21.15
C SER A 257 18.73 -20.73 21.47
N ALA A 258 18.38 -20.35 22.72
CA ALA A 258 18.60 -19.00 23.22
C ALA A 258 20.09 -18.65 23.29
N GLY A 259 20.95 -19.61 23.61
CA GLY A 259 22.40 -19.43 23.58
C GLY A 259 22.89 -19.07 22.18
N GLN A 260 22.49 -19.82 21.16
CA GLN A 260 22.84 -19.51 19.76
C GLN A 260 22.30 -18.14 19.31
N MET A 261 21.08 -17.77 19.74
CA MET A 261 20.49 -16.45 19.43
C MET A 261 21.28 -15.33 20.10
N PHE A 262 21.72 -15.53 21.33
CA PHE A 262 22.55 -14.58 22.07
C PHE A 262 23.92 -14.40 21.40
N ASP A 263 24.60 -15.51 21.05
CA ASP A 263 25.91 -15.48 20.40
C ASP A 263 25.83 -14.78 19.02
N ALA A 264 24.82 -15.12 18.22
CA ALA A 264 24.56 -14.49 16.93
C ALA A 264 24.28 -12.96 17.10
N ALA A 265 23.43 -12.60 18.03
CA ALA A 265 23.09 -11.21 18.30
C ALA A 265 24.32 -10.42 18.80
N THR A 266 25.09 -10.99 19.71
CA THR A 266 26.26 -10.35 20.31
C THR A 266 27.39 -10.15 19.28
N SER A 267 27.63 -11.14 18.41
CA SER A 267 28.65 -11.04 17.34
C SER A 267 28.38 -9.94 16.34
N LEU A 268 27.11 -9.59 16.15
CA LEU A 268 26.65 -8.57 15.21
C LEU A 268 26.41 -7.20 15.85
N PHE A 269 26.41 -7.15 17.20
CA PHE A 269 26.01 -5.97 17.98
C PHE A 269 26.75 -4.68 17.59
N TYR A 270 28.05 -4.76 17.41
CA TYR A 270 28.89 -3.59 17.11
C TYR A 270 28.69 -3.02 15.69
N ASN A 271 27.96 -3.74 14.83
CA ASN A 271 27.75 -3.36 13.45
C ASN A 271 26.34 -2.79 13.18
N VAL A 272 25.54 -2.52 14.25
CA VAL A 272 24.11 -2.17 14.10
C VAL A 272 23.78 -0.89 14.84
N GLY A 273 23.00 -0.02 14.22
CA GLY A 273 22.58 1.27 14.81
C GLY A 273 21.31 1.19 15.67
N CYS A 274 20.54 0.11 15.58
CA CYS A 274 19.31 -0.08 16.37
C CYS A 274 19.01 -1.56 16.59
N HIS A 275 18.58 -1.92 17.81
CA HIS A 275 18.28 -3.28 18.21
C HIS A 275 16.80 -3.41 18.60
N TYR A 276 16.12 -4.38 18.01
CA TYR A 276 14.79 -4.79 18.42
C TYR A 276 14.83 -6.25 18.88
N GLY A 277 14.64 -6.49 20.18
CA GLY A 277 14.60 -7.83 20.76
C GLY A 277 13.17 -8.23 21.10
N CYS A 278 12.69 -9.32 20.53
CA CYS A 278 11.43 -9.93 20.96
C CYS A 278 11.71 -11.05 21.95
N CYS A 279 11.27 -10.87 23.15
CA CYS A 279 10.96 -11.76 24.31
C CYS A 279 11.69 -13.09 24.58
N CYS A 280 12.75 -13.45 23.86
CA CYS A 280 13.42 -14.74 24.05
C CYS A 280 14.55 -14.76 25.11
N CYS A 281 15.03 -13.59 25.56
CA CYS A 281 16.19 -13.49 26.46
C CYS A 281 15.88 -13.70 27.96
N ARG A 282 14.67 -14.07 28.34
CA ARG A 282 14.30 -14.21 29.77
C ARG A 282 14.57 -15.58 30.40
N LEU A 283 15.05 -16.56 29.63
CA LEU A 283 15.27 -17.93 30.15
C LEU A 283 16.71 -18.22 30.61
N HIS A 284 17.66 -17.31 30.41
CA HIS A 284 18.96 -17.41 31.08
C HIS A 284 18.93 -16.68 32.44
N ALA A 285 18.24 -17.26 33.38
CA ALA A 285 18.37 -16.90 34.81
C ALA A 285 19.72 -17.36 35.34
N GLY A 286 20.78 -16.60 35.11
CA GLY A 286 22.10 -16.97 35.60
C GLY A 286 23.16 -15.87 35.57
N THR A 287 23.05 -14.90 34.67
CA THR A 287 23.99 -13.76 34.66
C THR A 287 23.22 -12.49 34.26
N GLY A 288 23.11 -11.55 35.21
CA GLY A 288 22.30 -10.36 35.08
C GLY A 288 22.66 -9.51 33.85
N CYS A 289 21.65 -9.23 33.06
CA CYS A 289 21.63 -8.07 32.18
C CYS A 289 21.40 -6.83 33.06
N ARG A 290 22.37 -5.95 33.13
CA ARG A 290 22.21 -4.58 33.61
C ARG A 290 21.75 -3.69 32.45
#